data_96a2caa15d70899c995fee6d273cefc3
#
_entry.id   96a2caa15d70899c995fee6d273cefc3
#
_cell.length_a   1.000
_cell.length_b   1.000
_cell.length_c   1.000
_cell.angle_alpha   90.00
_cell.angle_beta   90.00
_cell.angle_gamma   90.00
#
_symmetry.space_group_name_H-M   'P 1'
#
loop_
_entity.id
_entity.type
_entity.pdbx_description
1 polymer ?
#
loop_
_entity_poly.entity_id
_entity_poly.type
_entity_poly.pdbx_seq_one_letter_code
_entity_poly.pdbx_strand_id
1 'polypeptide(L)'
;MCNIMQGKHKIKSVLFLYGIAKGRTMNTEKKFYDVAINPSHPLYEKMIAREKELSVSEFEIRSPFARDYTRILHSSAYRRLKHKTQVFYNIENDHVCTRMEHVLHVESVCYTIAKYLGLNEELTKAIAMGHDLGHAPFGHYGEKVIDGLYEKYLGESFWHERNGLYFVDNIELLPDRNNVMRNLSLTYAVRDGIISHCGEKDINCIKPRAELIDLDDFKLPGQYNPATFEGCVVKISDKIAYVGRDIEDAISLGFLNFDDLKVLRKIVKLEDGSAVNTSGIISNMIRDICIYSTPENGICLSDEMSEILNKIKAFNYKYIYGNERFEAFKKYASLIINELFDVLYSCYNGGNVEDGFNKKIGTYPVIVKEFKDYLKKYSAKAHFLSDGERSEERR
;
A
#
# COMPACT_ATOMS: atom_id res chain seq x y z
N MET A 1 -41.73 26.79 31.45
CA MET A 1 -42.13 25.81 30.40
C MET A 1 -41.60 26.12 29.00
N CYS A 2 -40.67 27.06 28.80
CA CYS A 2 -40.21 27.49 27.47
C CYS A 2 -38.83 26.94 27.04
N ASN A 3 -38.12 26.18 27.88
CA ASN A 3 -36.76 25.69 27.60
C ASN A 3 -36.67 24.20 27.21
N ILE A 4 -37.79 23.48 27.12
CA ILE A 4 -37.81 22.04 26.77
C ILE A 4 -38.07 21.82 25.26
N MET A 5 -38.59 22.82 24.56
CA MET A 5 -38.90 22.69 23.13
C MET A 5 -37.73 22.99 22.19
N GLN A 6 -36.73 23.75 22.62
CA GLN A 6 -35.51 24.00 21.80
C GLN A 6 -34.52 22.85 21.79
N GLY A 7 -34.55 21.97 22.80
CA GLY A 7 -33.68 20.78 22.85
C GLY A 7 -34.08 19.66 21.88
N LYS A 8 -35.37 19.60 21.49
CA LYS A 8 -35.85 18.53 20.59
C LYS A 8 -35.53 18.74 19.11
N HIS A 9 -35.25 19.97 18.68
CA HIS A 9 -34.84 20.25 17.30
C HIS A 9 -33.33 20.00 17.08
N LYS A 10 -32.48 20.27 18.09
CA LYS A 10 -31.02 19.97 18.01
C LYS A 10 -30.72 18.48 18.07
N ILE A 11 -31.54 17.70 18.81
CA ILE A 11 -31.38 16.23 18.86
C ILE A 11 -31.77 15.58 17.52
N LYS A 12 -32.69 16.15 16.75
CA LYS A 12 -33.04 15.63 15.41
C LYS A 12 -31.95 15.83 14.36
N SER A 13 -31.17 16.89 14.41
CA SER A 13 -30.06 17.11 13.48
C SER A 13 -28.83 16.23 13.80
N VAL A 14 -28.56 15.94 15.07
CA VAL A 14 -27.51 14.98 15.49
C VAL A 14 -27.94 13.53 15.21
N LEU A 15 -29.23 13.21 15.34
CA LEU A 15 -29.75 11.88 14.98
C LEU A 15 -29.85 11.65 13.47
N PHE A 16 -29.80 12.69 12.64
CA PHE A 16 -29.69 12.54 11.18
C PHE A 16 -28.29 12.20 10.72
N LEU A 17 -27.26 12.60 11.46
CA LEU A 17 -25.87 12.14 11.29
C LEU A 17 -25.63 10.73 11.88
N TYR A 18 -26.46 10.32 12.85
CA TYR A 18 -26.47 8.98 13.43
C TYR A 18 -27.72 8.20 13.01
N GLY A 19 -28.11 8.28 11.74
CA GLY A 19 -29.29 7.60 11.18
C GLY A 19 -29.31 6.08 11.44
N ILE A 20 -29.44 5.72 12.70
CA ILE A 20 -29.87 4.38 13.10
C ILE A 20 -31.40 4.36 12.90
N ALA A 21 -31.82 4.06 11.70
CA ALA A 21 -33.16 3.53 11.47
C ALA A 21 -33.23 2.19 12.19
N LYS A 22 -33.73 2.18 13.42
CA LYS A 22 -34.19 0.97 14.09
C LYS A 22 -35.13 0.24 13.12
N GLY A 23 -34.71 -0.94 12.64
CA GLY A 23 -35.61 -1.90 12.00
C GLY A 23 -35.63 -1.97 10.48
N ARG A 24 -34.72 -1.35 9.74
CA ARG A 24 -34.44 -1.81 8.36
C ARG A 24 -33.36 -2.90 8.45
N THR A 25 -33.76 -4.17 8.31
CA THR A 25 -32.87 -5.17 7.73
C THR A 25 -32.32 -4.56 6.47
N MET A 26 -31.02 -4.21 6.47
CA MET A 26 -30.35 -3.78 5.26
C MET A 26 -30.57 -4.90 4.25
N ASN A 27 -31.22 -4.57 3.15
CA ASN A 27 -31.35 -5.50 2.03
C ASN A 27 -29.93 -5.77 1.57
N THR A 28 -29.40 -6.92 1.94
CA THR A 28 -28.03 -7.37 1.64
C THR A 28 -27.97 -7.93 0.21
N GLU A 29 -28.62 -7.28 -0.75
CA GLU A 29 -28.29 -7.49 -2.14
C GLU A 29 -26.83 -7.06 -2.29
N LYS A 30 -25.96 -8.08 -2.40
CA LYS A 30 -24.54 -7.90 -2.65
C LYS A 30 -24.36 -7.31 -4.03
N LYS A 31 -24.46 -5.99 -4.13
CA LYS A 31 -24.56 -5.20 -5.38
C LYS A 31 -23.48 -5.57 -6.43
N PHE A 32 -22.32 -6.04 -6.00
CA PHE A 32 -21.18 -6.33 -6.86
C PHE A 32 -20.95 -7.83 -7.07
N TYR A 33 -21.85 -8.71 -6.62
CA TYR A 33 -21.64 -10.16 -6.69
C TYR A 33 -21.41 -10.67 -8.12
N ASP A 34 -22.15 -10.13 -9.09
CA ASP A 34 -22.07 -10.55 -10.50
C ASP A 34 -20.80 -10.04 -11.22
N VAL A 35 -20.15 -9.03 -10.67
CA VAL A 35 -18.91 -8.43 -11.22
C VAL A 35 -17.67 -8.73 -10.35
N ALA A 36 -17.84 -9.45 -9.26
CA ALA A 36 -16.76 -9.89 -8.39
C ALA A 36 -15.94 -10.99 -9.07
N ILE A 37 -14.63 -11.00 -8.81
CA ILE A 37 -13.74 -12.05 -9.36
C ILE A 37 -13.95 -13.36 -8.58
N ASN A 38 -14.95 -14.11 -8.99
CA ASN A 38 -15.27 -15.44 -8.45
C ASN A 38 -15.26 -16.48 -9.59
N PRO A 39 -15.35 -17.78 -9.34
CA PRO A 39 -15.26 -18.82 -10.37
C PRO A 39 -16.28 -18.71 -11.51
N SER A 40 -17.38 -18.01 -11.33
CA SER A 40 -18.37 -17.76 -12.40
C SER A 40 -18.06 -16.53 -13.25
N HIS A 41 -17.07 -15.71 -12.87
CA HIS A 41 -16.71 -14.50 -13.61
C HIS A 41 -16.03 -14.85 -14.94
N PRO A 42 -16.41 -14.25 -16.08
CA PRO A 42 -15.87 -14.60 -17.40
C PRO A 42 -14.35 -14.51 -17.54
N LEU A 43 -13.71 -13.62 -16.75
CA LEU A 43 -12.26 -13.44 -16.75
C LEU A 43 -11.56 -14.20 -15.63
N TYR A 44 -12.26 -15.06 -14.87
CA TYR A 44 -11.69 -15.70 -13.70
C TYR A 44 -10.37 -16.42 -13.98
N GLU A 45 -10.33 -17.25 -15.02
CA GLU A 45 -9.13 -18.02 -15.39
C GLU A 45 -7.93 -17.10 -15.73
N LYS A 46 -8.17 -15.96 -16.36
CA LYS A 46 -7.12 -14.97 -16.64
C LYS A 46 -6.67 -14.26 -15.35
N MET A 47 -7.59 -14.01 -14.43
CA MET A 47 -7.30 -13.35 -13.16
C MET A 47 -6.49 -14.21 -12.20
N ILE A 48 -6.68 -15.54 -12.23
CA ILE A 48 -5.90 -16.48 -11.41
C ILE A 48 -4.62 -16.95 -12.11
N ALA A 49 -4.39 -16.60 -13.38
CA ALA A 49 -3.19 -16.97 -14.11
C ALA A 49 -1.93 -16.49 -13.39
N ARG A 50 -0.87 -17.29 -13.47
CA ARG A 50 0.45 -17.05 -12.88
C ARG A 50 1.52 -17.11 -13.95
N GLU A 51 2.56 -16.29 -13.82
CA GLU A 51 3.70 -16.38 -14.75
C GLU A 51 4.44 -17.73 -14.67
N LYS A 52 4.51 -18.27 -13.47
CA LYS A 52 5.11 -19.59 -13.23
C LYS A 52 4.12 -20.41 -12.43
N GLU A 53 3.84 -21.61 -12.91
CA GLU A 53 2.96 -22.52 -12.19
C GLU A 53 3.55 -22.90 -10.82
N LEU A 54 2.66 -22.89 -9.83
CA LEU A 54 2.98 -23.40 -8.51
C LEU A 54 2.52 -24.85 -8.41
N SER A 55 3.39 -25.72 -7.88
CA SER A 55 2.97 -27.08 -7.52
C SER A 55 1.80 -27.03 -6.54
N VAL A 56 0.68 -27.59 -6.93
CA VAL A 56 -0.55 -27.66 -6.14
C VAL A 56 -0.69 -29.06 -5.56
N SER A 57 -1.17 -29.17 -4.33
CA SER A 57 -1.55 -30.44 -3.74
C SER A 57 -2.86 -30.92 -4.35
N GLU A 58 -3.05 -32.25 -4.48
CA GLU A 58 -4.35 -32.84 -4.83
C GLU A 58 -5.47 -32.45 -3.86
N PHE A 59 -5.11 -32.11 -2.63
CA PHE A 59 -6.03 -31.68 -1.56
C PHE A 59 -5.82 -30.19 -1.19
N GLU A 60 -5.58 -29.32 -2.17
CA GLU A 60 -5.49 -27.89 -1.88
C GLU A 60 -6.87 -27.31 -1.58
N ILE A 61 -7.05 -26.86 -0.35
CA ILE A 61 -8.31 -26.30 0.14
C ILE A 61 -8.41 -24.77 0.01
N ARG A 62 -7.27 -24.12 -0.24
CA ARG A 62 -7.22 -22.66 -0.37
C ARG A 62 -7.51 -22.26 -1.80
N SER A 63 -8.26 -21.17 -1.96
CA SER A 63 -8.39 -20.52 -3.25
C SER A 63 -7.04 -20.01 -3.78
N PRO A 64 -6.91 -19.70 -5.09
CA PRO A 64 -5.71 -19.07 -5.63
C PRO A 64 -5.32 -17.78 -4.87
N PHE A 65 -6.29 -16.97 -4.46
CA PHE A 65 -6.07 -15.71 -3.76
C PHE A 65 -5.70 -15.90 -2.28
N ALA A 66 -6.30 -16.88 -1.60
CA ALA A 66 -5.89 -17.25 -0.24
C ALA A 66 -4.46 -17.79 -0.20
N ARG A 67 -4.01 -18.50 -1.27
CA ARG A 67 -2.60 -18.88 -1.41
C ARG A 67 -1.70 -17.68 -1.58
N ASP A 68 -2.10 -16.71 -2.40
CA ASP A 68 -1.31 -15.48 -2.60
C ASP A 68 -1.18 -14.69 -1.30
N TYR A 69 -2.26 -14.51 -0.57
CA TYR A 69 -2.24 -13.91 0.77
C TYR A 69 -1.21 -14.58 1.68
N THR A 70 -1.23 -15.92 1.74
CA THR A 70 -0.30 -16.68 2.57
C THR A 70 1.15 -16.51 2.09
N ARG A 71 1.40 -16.49 0.79
CA ARG A 71 2.75 -16.29 0.23
C ARG A 71 3.29 -14.90 0.54
N ILE A 72 2.47 -13.86 0.43
CA ILE A 72 2.84 -12.49 0.82
C ILE A 72 3.17 -12.44 2.31
N LEU A 73 2.32 -13.00 3.17
CA LEU A 73 2.53 -13.02 4.62
C LEU A 73 3.86 -13.69 5.03
N HIS A 74 4.29 -14.72 4.30
CA HIS A 74 5.54 -15.42 4.56
C HIS A 74 6.76 -14.76 3.92
N SER A 75 6.61 -13.76 3.06
CA SER A 75 7.71 -13.07 2.40
C SER A 75 8.56 -12.25 3.38
N SER A 76 9.84 -12.07 3.02
CA SER A 76 10.72 -11.19 3.79
C SER A 76 10.36 -9.72 3.59
N ALA A 77 9.84 -9.35 2.42
CA ALA A 77 9.36 -8.00 2.14
C ALA A 77 8.27 -7.58 3.12
N TYR A 78 7.28 -8.45 3.37
CA TYR A 78 6.24 -8.19 4.35
C TYR A 78 6.80 -8.03 5.77
N ARG A 79 7.73 -8.90 6.19
CA ARG A 79 8.35 -8.80 7.53
C ARG A 79 9.13 -7.51 7.71
N ARG A 80 9.76 -6.97 6.65
CA ARG A 80 10.51 -5.70 6.70
C ARG A 80 9.61 -4.49 6.95
N LEU A 81 8.30 -4.57 6.66
CA LEU A 81 7.36 -3.49 6.95
C LEU A 81 7.25 -3.19 8.45
N LYS A 82 7.55 -4.16 9.33
CA LYS A 82 7.58 -4.00 10.78
C LYS A 82 8.55 -2.89 11.25
N HIS A 83 9.65 -2.72 10.55
CA HIS A 83 10.71 -1.76 10.91
C HIS A 83 10.70 -0.49 10.04
N LYS A 84 9.66 -0.31 9.24
CA LYS A 84 9.42 0.92 8.48
C LYS A 84 8.27 1.68 9.11
N THR A 85 8.51 2.93 9.49
CA THR A 85 7.42 3.81 9.98
C THR A 85 6.60 4.34 8.80
N GLN A 86 5.36 4.74 9.06
CA GLN A 86 4.49 5.30 8.02
C GLN A 86 4.93 6.73 7.67
N VAL A 87 4.95 7.63 8.65
CA VAL A 87 5.27 9.06 8.47
C VAL A 87 6.32 9.55 9.45
N PHE A 88 6.26 9.10 10.71
CA PHE A 88 7.07 9.64 11.80
C PHE A 88 8.30 8.76 12.01
N TYR A 89 9.45 9.23 11.55
CA TYR A 89 10.69 8.46 11.52
C TYR A 89 11.52 8.65 12.78
N ASN A 90 12.29 7.60 13.11
CA ASN A 90 13.28 7.59 14.19
C ASN A 90 12.68 7.95 15.55
N ILE A 91 11.47 7.47 15.82
CA ILE A 91 10.78 7.65 17.10
C ILE A 91 10.71 6.28 17.76
N GLU A 92 11.39 6.13 18.89
CA GLU A 92 11.27 4.96 19.74
C GLU A 92 9.98 5.06 20.57
N ASN A 93 8.86 4.74 19.94
CA ASN A 93 7.54 4.74 20.56
C ASN A 93 6.69 3.66 19.92
N ASP A 94 6.33 2.64 20.66
CA ASP A 94 5.53 1.49 20.23
C ASP A 94 4.10 1.86 19.77
N HIS A 95 3.65 3.09 20.05
CA HIS A 95 2.33 3.58 19.65
C HIS A 95 2.33 4.28 18.27
N VAL A 96 3.51 4.51 17.67
CA VAL A 96 3.60 5.10 16.33
C VAL A 96 3.41 4.03 15.26
N CYS A 97 2.54 4.31 14.30
CA CYS A 97 2.14 3.39 13.26
C CYS A 97 3.33 2.94 12.40
N THR A 98 3.56 1.63 12.33
CA THR A 98 4.46 1.01 11.38
C THR A 98 3.75 0.75 10.06
N ARG A 99 4.51 0.54 8.96
CA ARG A 99 3.90 0.15 7.67
C ARG A 99 3.17 -1.19 7.74
N MET A 100 3.62 -2.11 8.60
CA MET A 100 2.90 -3.37 8.82
C MET A 100 1.52 -3.13 9.43
N GLU A 101 1.40 -2.25 10.42
CA GLU A 101 0.12 -1.89 11.03
C GLU A 101 -0.77 -1.14 10.04
N HIS A 102 -0.20 -0.26 9.21
CA HIS A 102 -0.93 0.38 8.12
C HIS A 102 -1.52 -0.65 7.15
N VAL A 103 -0.73 -1.61 6.68
CA VAL A 103 -1.20 -2.68 5.78
C VAL A 103 -2.33 -3.48 6.41
N LEU A 104 -2.23 -3.84 7.70
CA LEU A 104 -3.30 -4.54 8.41
C LEU A 104 -4.56 -3.68 8.55
N HIS A 105 -4.39 -2.38 8.74
CA HIS A 105 -5.52 -1.45 8.80
C HIS A 105 -6.22 -1.34 7.44
N VAL A 106 -5.46 -1.16 6.36
CA VAL A 106 -5.99 -1.17 4.98
C VAL A 106 -6.73 -2.48 4.71
N GLU A 107 -6.14 -3.63 5.07
CA GLU A 107 -6.77 -4.95 4.91
C GLU A 107 -8.11 -5.03 5.62
N SER A 108 -8.21 -4.54 6.86
CA SER A 108 -9.44 -4.53 7.65
C SER A 108 -10.53 -3.65 7.02
N VAL A 109 -10.16 -2.46 6.53
CA VAL A 109 -11.07 -1.56 5.81
C VAL A 109 -11.57 -2.22 4.53
N CYS A 110 -10.64 -2.74 3.72
CA CYS A 110 -10.93 -3.43 2.46
C CYS A 110 -11.88 -4.63 2.66
N TYR A 111 -11.60 -5.47 3.65
CA TYR A 111 -12.43 -6.62 3.98
C TYR A 111 -13.87 -6.19 4.30
N THR A 112 -14.03 -5.13 5.09
CA THR A 112 -15.34 -4.62 5.48
C THR A 112 -16.14 -4.16 4.28
N ILE A 113 -15.52 -3.40 3.37
CA ILE A 113 -16.14 -2.89 2.15
C ILE A 113 -16.47 -4.04 1.19
N ALA A 114 -15.50 -4.92 0.90
CA ALA A 114 -15.66 -6.04 -0.02
C ALA A 114 -16.79 -6.97 0.43
N LYS A 115 -16.82 -7.33 1.71
CA LYS A 115 -17.86 -8.17 2.30
C LYS A 115 -19.25 -7.56 2.17
N TYR A 116 -19.38 -6.26 2.43
CA TYR A 116 -20.66 -5.56 2.31
C TYR A 116 -21.14 -5.49 0.85
N LEU A 117 -20.25 -5.15 -0.07
CA LEU A 117 -20.55 -5.01 -1.49
C LEU A 117 -20.75 -6.36 -2.19
N GLY A 118 -20.25 -7.46 -1.64
CA GLY A 118 -20.30 -8.81 -2.25
C GLY A 118 -19.17 -9.06 -3.23
N LEU A 119 -18.05 -8.37 -3.10
CA LEU A 119 -16.81 -8.61 -3.83
C LEU A 119 -16.04 -9.82 -3.28
N ASN A 120 -15.01 -10.25 -3.99
CA ASN A 120 -14.13 -11.33 -3.53
C ASN A 120 -13.25 -10.86 -2.37
N GLU A 121 -13.59 -11.32 -1.16
CA GLU A 121 -12.90 -10.94 0.07
C GLU A 121 -11.44 -11.41 0.09
N GLU A 122 -11.15 -12.60 -0.43
CA GLU A 122 -9.79 -13.17 -0.43
C GLU A 122 -8.87 -12.44 -1.41
N LEU A 123 -9.36 -12.09 -2.61
CA LEU A 123 -8.63 -11.28 -3.56
C LEU A 123 -8.33 -9.89 -2.97
N THR A 124 -9.35 -9.25 -2.41
CA THR A 124 -9.20 -7.92 -1.81
C THR A 124 -8.16 -7.92 -0.70
N LYS A 125 -8.18 -8.94 0.17
CA LYS A 125 -7.20 -9.11 1.25
C LYS A 125 -5.79 -9.36 0.72
N ALA A 126 -5.65 -10.19 -0.30
CA ALA A 126 -4.33 -10.48 -0.89
C ALA A 126 -3.70 -9.24 -1.52
N ILE A 127 -4.48 -8.43 -2.24
CA ILE A 127 -4.00 -7.15 -2.79
C ILE A 127 -3.60 -6.21 -1.65
N ALA A 128 -4.46 -6.04 -0.64
CA ALA A 128 -4.19 -5.16 0.50
C ALA A 128 -2.92 -5.56 1.26
N MET A 129 -2.64 -6.86 1.43
CA MET A 129 -1.40 -7.33 2.07
C MET A 129 -0.15 -7.06 1.23
N GLY A 130 -0.31 -6.99 -0.09
CA GLY A 130 0.82 -6.84 -1.02
C GLY A 130 1.12 -5.40 -1.44
N HIS A 131 0.18 -4.45 -1.24
CA HIS A 131 0.27 -3.13 -1.87
C HIS A 131 1.54 -2.35 -1.49
N ASP A 132 1.98 -2.44 -0.24
CA ASP A 132 3.06 -1.61 0.33
C ASP A 132 4.44 -2.29 0.36
N LEU A 133 4.59 -3.50 -0.24
CA LEU A 133 5.83 -4.30 -0.17
C LEU A 133 7.03 -3.60 -0.78
N GLY A 134 6.81 -2.77 -1.78
CA GLY A 134 7.86 -2.09 -2.55
C GLY A 134 8.34 -0.77 -1.97
N HIS A 135 7.81 -0.33 -0.85
CA HIS A 135 8.18 0.96 -0.27
C HIS A 135 9.67 1.06 0.03
N ALA A 136 10.26 2.17 -0.38
CA ALA A 136 11.64 2.53 -0.13
C ALA A 136 11.95 2.68 1.39
N PRO A 137 13.20 2.51 1.82
CA PRO A 137 13.63 2.96 3.14
C PRO A 137 13.41 4.47 3.26
N PHE A 138 13.07 4.93 4.46
CA PHE A 138 12.76 6.35 4.74
C PHE A 138 11.50 6.88 4.04
N GLY A 139 10.57 5.99 3.65
CA GLY A 139 9.27 6.32 3.07
C GLY A 139 9.36 7.16 1.80
N HIS A 140 8.42 8.07 1.58
CA HIS A 140 8.38 8.91 0.38
C HIS A 140 9.61 9.83 0.20
N TYR A 141 10.32 10.18 1.29
CA TYR A 141 11.57 10.93 1.14
C TYR A 141 12.68 10.08 0.54
N GLY A 142 12.82 8.85 1.04
CA GLY A 142 13.76 7.90 0.47
C GLY A 142 13.42 7.55 -0.97
N GLU A 143 12.14 7.35 -1.25
CA GLU A 143 11.63 7.13 -2.60
C GLU A 143 12.03 8.24 -3.56
N LYS A 144 11.84 9.50 -3.17
CA LYS A 144 12.22 10.66 -3.97
C LYS A 144 13.74 10.75 -4.24
N VAL A 145 14.56 10.37 -3.26
CA VAL A 145 16.03 10.34 -3.44
C VAL A 145 16.42 9.23 -4.41
N ILE A 146 15.81 8.04 -4.26
CA ILE A 146 16.05 6.90 -5.16
C ILE A 146 15.56 7.21 -6.57
N ASP A 147 14.41 7.86 -6.73
CA ASP A 147 13.88 8.30 -8.02
C ASP A 147 14.87 9.23 -8.74
N GLY A 148 15.45 10.20 -8.04
CA GLY A 148 16.51 11.05 -8.59
C GLY A 148 17.77 10.28 -9.03
N LEU A 149 18.13 9.19 -8.32
CA LEU A 149 19.22 8.30 -8.73
C LEU A 149 18.83 7.47 -9.97
N TYR A 150 17.60 6.96 -10.03
CA TYR A 150 17.09 6.24 -11.19
C TYR A 150 17.09 7.13 -12.44
N GLU A 151 16.56 8.34 -12.34
CA GLU A 151 16.58 9.30 -13.43
C GLU A 151 18.00 9.60 -13.91
N LYS A 152 18.92 9.87 -12.98
CA LYS A 152 20.31 10.21 -13.29
C LYS A 152 21.09 9.09 -13.98
N TYR A 153 20.92 7.84 -13.55
CA TYR A 153 21.76 6.73 -13.99
C TYR A 153 21.10 5.80 -15.00
N LEU A 154 19.77 5.73 -15.02
CA LEU A 154 19.00 4.83 -15.89
C LEU A 154 18.10 5.58 -16.87
N GLY A 155 17.81 6.86 -16.66
CA GLY A 155 16.81 7.61 -17.42
C GLY A 155 15.38 7.12 -17.21
N GLU A 156 15.13 6.48 -16.07
CA GLU A 156 13.84 5.92 -15.67
C GLU A 156 13.37 6.52 -14.35
N SER A 157 12.07 6.41 -14.06
CA SER A 157 11.51 6.79 -12.76
C SER A 157 11.38 5.58 -11.84
N PHE A 158 11.60 5.82 -10.54
CA PHE A 158 11.36 4.87 -9.47
C PHE A 158 10.07 5.22 -8.72
N TRP A 159 9.18 4.26 -8.53
CA TRP A 159 8.02 4.36 -7.64
C TRP A 159 7.72 3.02 -6.96
N HIS A 160 7.17 3.10 -5.75
CA HIS A 160 7.07 1.95 -4.87
C HIS A 160 6.14 0.85 -5.37
N GLU A 161 5.10 1.15 -6.14
CA GLU A 161 4.17 0.15 -6.68
C GLU A 161 4.87 -0.75 -7.72
N ARG A 162 5.64 -0.16 -8.65
CA ARG A 162 6.46 -0.93 -9.59
C ARG A 162 7.52 -1.74 -8.86
N ASN A 163 8.14 -1.15 -7.85
CA ASN A 163 9.10 -1.84 -7.00
C ASN A 163 8.44 -2.98 -6.22
N GLY A 164 7.18 -2.82 -5.78
CA GLY A 164 6.38 -3.87 -5.15
C GLY A 164 6.18 -5.06 -6.06
N LEU A 165 5.79 -4.81 -7.32
CA LEU A 165 5.67 -5.84 -8.34
C LEU A 165 7.04 -6.52 -8.59
N TYR A 166 8.11 -5.74 -8.74
CA TYR A 166 9.46 -6.28 -8.92
C TYR A 166 9.90 -7.17 -7.75
N PHE A 167 9.56 -6.80 -6.51
CA PHE A 167 9.86 -7.59 -5.32
C PHE A 167 9.17 -8.96 -5.37
N VAL A 168 7.89 -9.02 -5.67
CA VAL A 168 7.14 -10.29 -5.65
C VAL A 168 7.51 -11.20 -6.82
N ASP A 169 7.93 -10.63 -7.95
CA ASP A 169 8.25 -11.37 -9.16
C ASP A 169 9.73 -11.78 -9.24
N ASN A 170 10.66 -11.04 -8.60
CA ASN A 170 12.09 -11.23 -8.80
C ASN A 170 12.91 -11.41 -7.52
N ILE A 171 12.54 -10.75 -6.41
CA ILE A 171 13.37 -10.68 -5.20
C ILE A 171 12.91 -11.67 -4.13
N GLU A 172 11.62 -11.74 -3.86
CA GLU A 172 11.09 -12.60 -2.80
C GLU A 172 11.03 -14.05 -3.26
N LEU A 173 11.73 -14.92 -2.54
CA LEU A 173 11.77 -16.34 -2.83
C LEU A 173 11.19 -17.14 -1.67
N LEU A 174 10.30 -18.06 -1.99
CA LEU A 174 9.76 -19.03 -1.05
C LEU A 174 9.96 -20.45 -1.61
N PRO A 175 10.23 -21.44 -0.76
CA PRO A 175 10.28 -22.82 -1.21
C PRO A 175 8.90 -23.28 -1.69
N ASP A 176 8.86 -23.98 -2.80
CA ASP A 176 7.71 -24.73 -3.23
C ASP A 176 7.62 -26.07 -2.47
N ARG A 177 6.62 -26.90 -2.81
CA ARG A 177 6.42 -28.22 -2.19
C ARG A 177 7.64 -29.16 -2.34
N ASN A 178 8.45 -28.95 -3.37
CA ASN A 178 9.61 -29.74 -3.66
C ASN A 178 10.91 -29.11 -3.09
N ASN A 179 10.78 -28.11 -2.21
CA ASN A 179 11.87 -27.28 -1.68
C ASN A 179 12.66 -26.49 -2.74
N VAL A 180 12.09 -26.31 -3.93
CA VAL A 180 12.67 -25.45 -4.96
C VAL A 180 12.28 -24.01 -4.67
N MET A 181 13.29 -23.13 -4.54
CA MET A 181 13.07 -21.70 -4.32
C MET A 181 12.45 -21.08 -5.58
N ARG A 182 11.30 -20.43 -5.41
CA ARG A 182 10.57 -19.76 -6.49
C ARG A 182 10.13 -18.37 -6.04
N ASN A 183 10.00 -17.44 -6.98
CA ASN A 183 9.37 -16.15 -6.70
C ASN A 183 7.97 -16.36 -6.11
N LEU A 184 7.31 -15.27 -5.68
CA LEU A 184 5.98 -15.42 -5.06
C LEU A 184 4.96 -15.99 -6.03
N SER A 185 5.17 -15.88 -7.34
CA SER A 185 4.29 -16.38 -8.40
C SER A 185 2.82 -16.09 -8.10
N LEU A 186 2.53 -14.81 -7.82
CA LEU A 186 1.19 -14.34 -7.49
C LEU A 186 0.31 -14.37 -8.74
N THR A 187 -1.00 -14.45 -8.53
CA THR A 187 -1.99 -14.36 -9.61
C THR A 187 -1.95 -12.99 -10.28
N TYR A 188 -2.38 -12.93 -11.53
CA TYR A 188 -2.46 -11.67 -12.28
C TYR A 188 -3.26 -10.60 -11.53
N ALA A 189 -4.44 -10.96 -10.97
CA ALA A 189 -5.29 -10.01 -10.26
C ALA A 189 -4.60 -9.39 -9.02
N VAL A 190 -3.81 -10.17 -8.28
CA VAL A 190 -3.08 -9.65 -7.12
C VAL A 190 -1.91 -8.77 -7.56
N ARG A 191 -1.14 -9.19 -8.57
CA ARG A 191 -0.04 -8.41 -9.16
C ARG A 191 -0.53 -7.09 -9.72
N ASP A 192 -1.63 -7.11 -10.46
CA ASP A 192 -2.30 -5.93 -10.98
C ASP A 192 -2.74 -4.97 -9.87
N GLY A 193 -3.38 -5.51 -8.83
CA GLY A 193 -3.77 -4.71 -7.67
C GLY A 193 -2.58 -4.05 -6.97
N ILE A 194 -1.43 -4.74 -6.88
CA ILE A 194 -0.20 -4.19 -6.29
C ILE A 194 0.33 -3.01 -7.10
N ILE A 195 0.43 -3.11 -8.43
CA ILE A 195 1.02 -2.03 -9.25
C ILE A 195 0.08 -0.86 -9.47
N SER A 196 -1.24 -1.06 -9.33
CA SER A 196 -2.26 -0.05 -9.68
C SER A 196 -2.89 0.63 -8.47
N HIS A 197 -2.48 0.30 -7.22
CA HIS A 197 -3.16 0.80 -6.02
C HIS A 197 -3.00 2.29 -5.79
N CYS A 198 -1.89 2.90 -6.18
CA CYS A 198 -1.67 4.35 -6.06
C CYS A 198 -2.03 5.13 -7.34
N GLY A 199 -1.72 6.39 -7.31
CA GLY A 199 -2.01 7.37 -8.34
C GLY A 199 -3.11 8.31 -7.89
N GLU A 200 -2.68 9.49 -7.45
CA GLU A 200 -3.58 10.54 -7.00
C GLU A 200 -4.19 11.30 -8.18
N LYS A 201 -5.22 10.72 -8.77
CA LYS A 201 -6.21 11.55 -9.47
C LYS A 201 -7.33 11.79 -8.48
N ASP A 202 -7.73 13.05 -8.30
CA ASP A 202 -8.91 13.44 -7.48
C ASP A 202 -10.23 12.98 -8.11
N ILE A 203 -10.29 11.70 -8.45
CA ILE A 203 -11.47 11.07 -9.03
C ILE A 203 -12.24 10.46 -7.88
N ASN A 204 -13.48 10.94 -7.71
CA ASN A 204 -14.36 10.45 -6.67
C ASN A 204 -14.73 8.97 -6.85
N CYS A 205 -14.98 8.55 -8.11
CA CYS A 205 -15.39 7.18 -8.44
C CYS A 205 -14.29 6.45 -9.19
N ILE A 206 -13.93 5.25 -8.75
CA ILE A 206 -12.89 4.42 -9.37
C ILE A 206 -13.56 3.20 -9.99
N LYS A 207 -13.42 3.05 -11.30
CA LYS A 207 -13.86 1.86 -12.06
C LYS A 207 -12.67 1.01 -12.48
N PRO A 208 -12.83 -0.31 -12.54
CA PRO A 208 -11.85 -1.15 -13.20
C PRO A 208 -11.64 -0.71 -14.66
N ARG A 209 -10.43 -0.89 -15.18
CA ARG A 209 -10.20 -0.78 -16.61
C ARG A 209 -10.85 -1.95 -17.35
N ALA A 210 -11.24 -1.71 -18.60
CA ALA A 210 -11.93 -2.72 -19.40
C ALA A 210 -10.99 -3.81 -19.92
N GLU A 211 -9.71 -3.48 -20.17
CA GLU A 211 -8.75 -4.36 -20.81
C GLU A 211 -7.71 -4.88 -19.83
N LEU A 212 -7.34 -6.15 -19.98
CA LEU A 212 -6.15 -6.70 -19.33
C LEU A 212 -4.94 -6.29 -20.16
N ILE A 213 -3.91 -5.82 -19.48
CA ILE A 213 -2.67 -5.32 -20.07
C ILE A 213 -1.50 -6.12 -19.54
N ASP A 214 -0.37 -6.07 -20.23
CA ASP A 214 0.89 -6.48 -19.66
C ASP A 214 1.26 -5.50 -18.52
N LEU A 215 1.62 -6.02 -17.35
CA LEU A 215 1.96 -5.17 -16.21
C LEU A 215 3.27 -4.40 -16.41
N ASP A 216 4.11 -4.82 -17.35
CA ASP A 216 5.28 -4.06 -17.80
C ASP A 216 4.93 -2.79 -18.58
N ASP A 217 3.68 -2.63 -19.00
CA ASP A 217 3.18 -1.41 -19.67
C ASP A 217 2.98 -0.23 -18.72
N PHE A 218 2.99 -0.47 -17.40
CA PHE A 218 2.99 0.62 -16.44
C PHE A 218 4.33 1.35 -16.48
N LYS A 219 4.31 2.58 -16.95
CA LYS A 219 5.50 3.47 -17.01
C LYS A 219 5.47 4.60 -15.98
N LEU A 220 4.28 4.90 -15.44
CA LEU A 220 4.07 5.96 -14.48
C LEU A 220 3.08 5.51 -13.38
N PRO A 221 3.22 6.01 -12.14
CA PRO A 221 2.27 5.74 -11.08
C PRO A 221 0.86 6.23 -11.48
N GLY A 222 -0.15 5.40 -11.22
CA GLY A 222 -1.54 5.73 -11.53
C GLY A 222 -1.89 5.85 -13.03
N GLN A 223 -1.05 5.34 -13.92
CA GLN A 223 -1.29 5.36 -15.38
C GLN A 223 -2.58 4.62 -15.73
N TYR A 224 -2.84 3.49 -15.09
CA TYR A 224 -4.05 2.69 -15.30
C TYR A 224 -4.77 2.44 -13.97
N ASN A 225 -6.09 2.35 -14.05
CA ASN A 225 -6.88 1.87 -12.92
C ASN A 225 -6.68 0.36 -12.72
N PRO A 226 -6.96 -0.19 -11.53
CA PRO A 226 -6.98 -1.64 -11.32
C PRO A 226 -7.89 -2.35 -12.33
N ALA A 227 -7.58 -3.61 -12.63
CA ALA A 227 -8.41 -4.45 -13.51
C ALA A 227 -9.68 -4.98 -12.84
N THR A 228 -9.78 -4.87 -11.51
CA THR A 228 -10.86 -5.46 -10.71
C THR A 228 -11.49 -4.44 -9.77
N PHE A 229 -12.74 -4.65 -9.39
CA PHE A 229 -13.39 -3.84 -8.34
C PHE A 229 -12.71 -4.05 -6.98
N GLU A 230 -12.19 -5.24 -6.72
CA GLU A 230 -11.40 -5.53 -5.52
C GLU A 230 -10.16 -4.64 -5.44
N GLY A 231 -9.44 -4.49 -6.56
CA GLY A 231 -8.31 -3.56 -6.65
C GLY A 231 -8.73 -2.09 -6.46
N CYS A 232 -9.89 -1.69 -7.00
CA CYS A 232 -10.44 -0.36 -6.78
C CYS A 232 -10.79 -0.10 -5.30
N VAL A 233 -11.29 -1.12 -4.58
CA VAL A 233 -11.53 -1.04 -3.14
C VAL A 233 -10.20 -0.81 -2.40
N VAL A 234 -9.14 -1.54 -2.73
CA VAL A 234 -7.83 -1.34 -2.08
C VAL A 234 -7.32 0.07 -2.32
N LYS A 235 -7.38 0.56 -3.57
CA LYS A 235 -6.94 1.91 -3.95
C LYS A 235 -7.62 3.03 -3.16
N ILE A 236 -8.92 2.92 -2.87
CA ILE A 236 -9.63 3.93 -2.07
C ILE A 236 -9.40 3.72 -0.57
N SER A 237 -9.30 2.46 -0.13
CA SER A 237 -9.13 2.11 1.29
C SER A 237 -7.78 2.54 1.84
N ASP A 238 -6.72 2.44 1.03
CA ASP A 238 -5.41 2.95 1.39
C ASP A 238 -5.47 4.44 1.72
N LYS A 239 -6.11 5.25 0.85
CA LYS A 239 -6.29 6.70 1.08
C LYS A 239 -7.04 7.00 2.38
N ILE A 240 -8.07 6.24 2.70
CA ILE A 240 -8.87 6.43 3.92
C ILE A 240 -8.08 6.03 5.17
N ALA A 241 -7.32 4.93 5.08
CA ALA A 241 -6.60 4.38 6.21
C ALA A 241 -5.47 5.32 6.70
N TYR A 242 -4.62 5.83 5.78
CA TYR A 242 -3.51 6.69 6.19
C TYR A 242 -3.99 8.06 6.70
N VAL A 243 -5.04 8.62 6.10
CA VAL A 243 -5.53 9.96 6.45
C VAL A 243 -5.91 10.07 7.92
N GLY A 244 -6.58 9.06 8.48
CA GLY A 244 -6.96 9.06 9.88
C GLY A 244 -5.80 8.74 10.82
N ARG A 245 -5.01 7.73 10.49
CA ARG A 245 -3.94 7.26 11.36
C ARG A 245 -2.82 8.27 11.56
N ASP A 246 -2.44 8.96 10.47
CA ASP A 246 -1.41 9.99 10.54
C ASP A 246 -1.80 11.17 11.46
N ILE A 247 -3.10 11.48 11.56
CA ILE A 247 -3.61 12.47 12.49
C ILE A 247 -3.45 12.00 13.95
N GLU A 248 -3.78 10.73 14.25
CA GLU A 248 -3.61 10.17 15.60
C GLU A 248 -2.16 10.23 16.05
N ASP A 249 -1.25 9.79 15.19
CA ASP A 249 0.18 9.81 15.46
C ASP A 249 0.68 11.27 15.62
N ALA A 250 0.23 12.19 14.77
CA ALA A 250 0.57 13.61 14.87
C ALA A 250 0.11 14.27 16.16
N ILE A 251 -1.09 13.91 16.64
CA ILE A 251 -1.61 14.39 17.93
C ILE A 251 -0.75 13.80 19.08
N SER A 252 -0.53 12.50 19.07
CA SER A 252 0.22 11.77 20.09
C SER A 252 1.66 12.30 20.25
N LEU A 253 2.28 12.68 19.14
CA LEU A 253 3.66 13.19 19.07
C LEU A 253 3.77 14.71 19.23
N GLY A 254 2.66 15.42 19.43
CA GLY A 254 2.63 16.87 19.58
C GLY A 254 3.07 17.63 18.34
N PHE A 255 2.76 17.10 17.14
CA PHE A 255 2.94 17.82 15.87
C PHE A 255 1.79 18.80 15.61
N LEU A 256 0.60 18.51 16.12
CA LEU A 256 -0.59 19.34 15.99
C LEU A 256 -0.86 20.09 17.28
N ASN A 257 -1.02 21.41 17.18
CA ASN A 257 -1.39 22.25 18.30
C ASN A 257 -2.91 22.45 18.40
N PHE A 258 -3.37 23.19 19.40
CA PHE A 258 -4.79 23.42 19.65
C PHE A 258 -5.50 24.14 18.49
N ASP A 259 -4.82 25.10 17.84
CA ASP A 259 -5.41 25.85 16.73
C ASP A 259 -5.48 24.99 15.45
N ASP A 260 -4.51 24.14 15.21
CA ASP A 260 -4.56 23.14 14.14
C ASP A 260 -5.75 22.20 14.31
N LEU A 261 -5.99 21.74 15.54
CA LEU A 261 -7.16 20.89 15.86
C LEU A 261 -8.50 21.62 15.68
N LYS A 262 -8.56 22.92 15.87
CA LYS A 262 -9.76 23.70 15.53
C LYS A 262 -10.04 23.68 14.04
N VAL A 263 -9.01 23.82 13.20
CA VAL A 263 -9.15 23.71 11.75
C VAL A 263 -9.68 22.33 11.36
N LEU A 264 -9.11 21.27 11.91
CA LEU A 264 -9.52 19.90 11.64
C LEU A 264 -10.98 19.65 12.05
N ARG A 265 -11.41 20.11 13.24
CA ARG A 265 -12.80 19.98 13.70
C ARG A 265 -13.78 20.63 12.72
N LYS A 266 -13.45 21.80 12.17
CA LYS A 266 -14.29 22.46 11.16
C LYS A 266 -14.40 21.64 9.87
N ILE A 267 -13.29 21.02 9.43
CA ILE A 267 -13.29 20.16 8.24
C ILE A 267 -14.24 18.98 8.43
N VAL A 268 -14.14 18.29 9.57
CA VAL A 268 -14.97 17.10 9.86
C VAL A 268 -16.30 17.42 10.52
N LYS A 269 -16.67 18.70 10.56
CA LYS A 269 -17.95 19.22 11.09
C LYS A 269 -18.24 18.82 12.55
N LEU A 270 -17.21 18.80 13.39
CA LEU A 270 -17.33 18.57 14.84
C LEU A 270 -17.53 19.90 15.57
N GLU A 271 -18.22 19.83 16.73
CA GLU A 271 -18.38 20.97 17.63
C GLU A 271 -17.02 21.37 18.24
N ASP A 272 -16.86 22.67 18.55
CA ASP A 272 -15.67 23.18 19.22
C ASP A 272 -15.49 22.50 20.60
N GLY A 273 -14.26 22.03 20.85
CA GLY A 273 -13.90 21.29 22.07
C GLY A 273 -14.14 19.78 22.02
N SER A 274 -14.80 19.25 20.99
CA SER A 274 -14.96 17.80 20.82
C SER A 274 -13.62 17.12 20.55
N ALA A 275 -13.42 15.91 21.07
CA ALA A 275 -12.30 15.08 20.68
C ALA A 275 -12.40 14.67 19.20
N VAL A 276 -11.27 14.72 18.49
CA VAL A 276 -11.22 14.21 17.12
C VAL A 276 -11.17 12.68 17.18
N ASN A 277 -12.24 12.05 16.72
CA ASN A 277 -12.34 10.60 16.65
C ASN A 277 -12.06 10.14 15.20
N THR A 278 -10.84 9.79 14.92
CA THR A 278 -10.39 9.35 13.59
C THR A 278 -11.01 8.02 13.19
N SER A 279 -11.21 7.09 14.14
CA SER A 279 -11.94 5.84 13.89
C SER A 279 -13.39 6.10 13.46
N GLY A 280 -14.05 7.13 14.02
CA GLY A 280 -15.37 7.57 13.61
C GLY A 280 -15.38 8.15 12.20
N ILE A 281 -14.35 8.93 11.85
CA ILE A 281 -14.19 9.50 10.49
C ILE A 281 -14.04 8.37 9.47
N ILE A 282 -13.14 7.42 9.71
CA ILE A 282 -12.91 6.25 8.85
C ILE A 282 -14.20 5.42 8.71
N SER A 283 -14.90 5.15 9.82
CA SER A 283 -16.16 4.38 9.81
C SER A 283 -17.25 5.05 8.98
N ASN A 284 -17.33 6.39 8.99
CA ASN A 284 -18.25 7.14 8.16
C ASN A 284 -17.88 7.05 6.67
N MET A 285 -16.59 7.13 6.32
CA MET A 285 -16.13 6.96 4.96
C MET A 285 -16.40 5.54 4.42
N ILE A 286 -16.15 4.50 5.23
CA ILE A 286 -16.47 3.10 4.87
C ILE A 286 -17.97 2.96 4.58
N ARG A 287 -18.82 3.49 5.45
CA ARG A 287 -20.28 3.43 5.26
C ARG A 287 -20.72 4.18 4.00
N ASP A 288 -20.15 5.33 3.75
CA ASP A 288 -20.43 6.16 2.60
C ASP A 288 -20.07 5.41 1.30
N ILE A 289 -18.88 4.82 1.20
CA ILE A 289 -18.50 3.97 0.07
C ILE A 289 -19.52 2.83 -0.14
N CYS A 290 -19.90 2.14 0.92
CA CYS A 290 -20.85 1.02 0.83
C CYS A 290 -22.23 1.46 0.29
N ILE A 291 -22.63 2.69 0.60
CA ILE A 291 -23.94 3.25 0.16
C ILE A 291 -23.88 3.74 -1.29
N TYR A 292 -22.83 4.50 -1.65
CA TYR A 292 -22.77 5.23 -2.91
C TYR A 292 -22.13 4.44 -4.06
N SER A 293 -21.38 3.36 -3.77
CA SER A 293 -20.80 2.51 -4.81
C SER A 293 -21.86 1.68 -5.52
N THR A 294 -21.75 1.61 -6.86
CA THR A 294 -22.52 0.71 -7.72
C THR A 294 -21.63 0.18 -8.85
N PRO A 295 -21.92 -1.00 -9.44
CA PRO A 295 -21.16 -1.51 -10.58
C PRO A 295 -21.07 -0.53 -11.76
N GLU A 296 -22.14 0.24 -11.99
CA GLU A 296 -22.23 1.22 -13.07
C GLU A 296 -21.33 2.44 -12.82
N ASN A 297 -21.26 2.92 -11.56
CA ASN A 297 -20.51 4.12 -11.20
C ASN A 297 -19.10 3.83 -10.70
N GLY A 298 -18.85 2.65 -10.17
CA GLY A 298 -17.57 2.28 -9.56
C GLY A 298 -17.61 2.29 -8.03
N ILE A 299 -16.43 2.25 -7.44
CA ILE A 299 -16.23 2.42 -5.99
C ILE A 299 -16.17 3.91 -5.71
N CYS A 300 -17.17 4.44 -5.02
CA CYS A 300 -17.42 5.88 -4.88
C CYS A 300 -17.63 6.30 -3.42
N LEU A 301 -17.17 7.51 -3.11
CA LEU A 301 -17.71 8.30 -1.99
C LEU A 301 -18.83 9.22 -2.50
N SER A 302 -19.70 9.71 -1.62
CA SER A 302 -20.54 10.85 -1.92
C SER A 302 -19.68 12.10 -2.18
N ASP A 303 -20.22 13.09 -2.89
CA ASP A 303 -19.51 14.34 -3.15
C ASP A 303 -19.10 15.04 -1.86
N GLU A 304 -19.98 15.02 -0.84
CA GLU A 304 -19.71 15.59 0.47
C GLU A 304 -18.53 14.88 1.16
N MET A 305 -18.52 13.54 1.18
CA MET A 305 -17.47 12.79 1.85
C MET A 305 -16.14 12.86 1.08
N SER A 306 -16.20 12.91 -0.25
CA SER A 306 -15.02 13.14 -1.10
C SER A 306 -14.41 14.51 -0.82
N GLU A 307 -15.21 15.55 -0.67
CA GLU A 307 -14.75 16.90 -0.30
C GLU A 307 -14.09 16.91 1.09
N ILE A 308 -14.69 16.23 2.06
CA ILE A 308 -14.11 16.07 3.41
C ILE A 308 -12.78 15.37 3.35
N LEU A 309 -12.68 14.24 2.63
CA LEU A 309 -11.43 13.49 2.46
C LEU A 309 -10.33 14.38 1.86
N ASN A 310 -10.64 15.12 0.79
CA ASN A 310 -9.68 16.01 0.15
C ASN A 310 -9.23 17.15 1.08
N LYS A 311 -10.14 17.71 1.89
CA LYS A 311 -9.78 18.71 2.89
C LYS A 311 -8.90 18.14 4.00
N ILE A 312 -9.14 16.89 4.44
CA ILE A 312 -8.28 16.25 5.44
C ILE A 312 -6.90 15.96 4.82
N LYS A 313 -6.83 15.48 3.58
CA LYS A 313 -5.55 15.31 2.87
C LYS A 313 -4.77 16.63 2.83
N ALA A 314 -5.39 17.72 2.38
CA ALA A 314 -4.76 19.03 2.34
C ALA A 314 -4.29 19.50 3.74
N PHE A 315 -5.07 19.20 4.78
CA PHE A 315 -4.67 19.44 6.17
C PHE A 315 -3.41 18.65 6.54
N ASN A 316 -3.38 17.34 6.26
CA ASN A 316 -2.22 16.49 6.56
C ASN A 316 -0.97 16.96 5.80
N TYR A 317 -1.11 17.33 4.53
CA TYR A 317 0.01 17.89 3.75
C TYR A 317 0.58 19.17 4.38
N LYS A 318 -0.30 20.07 4.82
CA LYS A 318 0.13 21.36 5.37
C LYS A 318 0.69 21.25 6.78
N TYR A 319 0.03 20.52 7.67
CA TYR A 319 0.32 20.56 9.11
C TYR A 319 1.16 19.37 9.60
N ILE A 320 1.17 18.26 8.85
CA ILE A 320 1.91 17.06 9.21
C ILE A 320 3.13 16.90 8.29
N TYR A 321 2.94 16.59 7.00
CA TYR A 321 4.05 16.24 6.10
C TYR A 321 4.96 17.41 5.75
N GLY A 322 4.43 18.65 5.77
CA GLY A 322 5.18 19.90 5.59
C GLY A 322 5.85 20.43 6.86
N ASN A 323 5.79 19.71 7.99
CA ASN A 323 6.31 20.20 9.25
C ASN A 323 7.85 20.30 9.24
N GLU A 324 8.38 21.43 9.71
CA GLU A 324 9.82 21.71 9.74
C GLU A 324 10.64 20.70 10.56
N ARG A 325 10.01 20.03 11.53
CA ARG A 325 10.65 18.96 12.33
C ARG A 325 11.18 17.80 11.48
N PHE A 326 10.67 17.60 10.26
CA PHE A 326 11.17 16.59 9.34
C PHE A 326 12.40 17.02 8.53
N GLU A 327 12.78 18.29 8.52
CA GLU A 327 13.87 18.78 7.64
C GLU A 327 15.23 18.15 7.96
N ALA A 328 15.55 17.98 9.24
CA ALA A 328 16.79 17.30 9.66
C ALA A 328 16.78 15.82 9.23
N PHE A 329 15.64 15.15 9.36
CA PHE A 329 15.47 13.77 8.95
C PHE A 329 15.57 13.61 7.42
N LYS A 330 14.97 14.49 6.64
CA LYS A 330 15.07 14.50 5.16
C LYS A 330 16.52 14.58 4.70
N LYS A 331 17.30 15.50 5.31
CA LYS A 331 18.73 15.65 5.03
C LYS A 331 19.52 14.39 5.40
N TYR A 332 19.22 13.79 6.53
CA TYR A 332 19.83 12.54 6.99
C TYR A 332 19.52 11.38 6.05
N ALA A 333 18.25 11.18 5.69
CA ALA A 333 17.83 10.13 4.77
C ALA A 333 18.50 10.28 3.39
N SER A 334 18.55 11.52 2.87
CA SER A 334 19.24 11.82 1.61
C SER A 334 20.74 11.51 1.70
N LEU A 335 21.39 11.91 2.78
CA LEU A 335 22.83 11.63 2.99
C LEU A 335 23.08 10.12 2.99
N ILE A 336 22.34 9.36 3.79
CA ILE A 336 22.54 7.90 3.91
C ILE A 336 22.33 7.19 2.57
N ILE A 337 21.28 7.53 1.84
CA ILE A 337 21.00 6.86 0.55
C ILE A 337 22.09 7.19 -0.47
N ASN A 338 22.47 8.46 -0.60
CA ASN A 338 23.50 8.85 -1.58
C ASN A 338 24.87 8.28 -1.24
N GLU A 339 25.31 8.36 0.02
CA GLU A 339 26.61 7.80 0.45
C GLU A 339 26.66 6.28 0.24
N LEU A 340 25.57 5.58 0.59
CA LEU A 340 25.47 4.15 0.37
C LEU A 340 25.54 3.79 -1.11
N PHE A 341 24.80 4.54 -1.94
CA PHE A 341 24.83 4.37 -3.38
C PHE A 341 26.24 4.61 -3.95
N ASP A 342 26.87 5.71 -3.57
CA ASP A 342 28.20 6.09 -4.08
C ASP A 342 29.27 5.08 -3.68
N VAL A 343 29.23 4.55 -2.45
CA VAL A 343 30.14 3.48 -2.01
C VAL A 343 29.96 2.23 -2.88
N LEU A 344 28.73 1.78 -3.09
CA LEU A 344 28.45 0.58 -3.87
C LEU A 344 28.71 0.80 -5.36
N TYR A 345 28.31 1.95 -5.90
CA TYR A 345 28.54 2.29 -7.31
C TYR A 345 30.05 2.42 -7.63
N SER A 346 30.84 2.91 -6.67
CA SER A 346 32.32 2.99 -6.82
C SER A 346 33.01 1.62 -6.90
N CYS A 347 32.32 0.53 -6.56
CA CYS A 347 32.80 -0.83 -6.80
C CYS A 347 32.68 -1.24 -8.28
N TYR A 348 31.83 -0.54 -9.05
CA TYR A 348 31.67 -0.76 -10.49
C TYR A 348 32.58 0.18 -11.28
N ASN A 349 33.48 -0.36 -12.07
CA ASN A 349 34.43 0.39 -12.88
C ASN A 349 34.37 0.05 -14.39
N GLY A 350 33.24 -0.51 -14.83
CA GLY A 350 33.04 -0.96 -16.21
C GLY A 350 33.66 -2.31 -16.53
N GLY A 351 34.26 -2.97 -15.56
CA GLY A 351 34.93 -4.28 -15.68
C GLY A 351 34.56 -5.25 -14.55
N ASN A 352 35.57 -5.88 -13.95
CA ASN A 352 35.36 -6.84 -12.87
C ASN A 352 34.97 -6.13 -11.55
N VAL A 353 33.73 -6.32 -11.12
CA VAL A 353 33.20 -5.75 -9.88
C VAL A 353 33.86 -6.35 -8.64
N GLU A 354 34.39 -7.59 -8.74
CA GLU A 354 35.05 -8.28 -7.65
C GLU A 354 36.30 -7.51 -7.14
N ASP A 355 37.06 -6.91 -8.04
CA ASP A 355 38.21 -6.07 -7.66
C ASP A 355 37.77 -4.81 -6.89
N GLY A 356 36.64 -4.22 -7.28
CA GLY A 356 36.04 -3.12 -6.56
C GLY A 356 35.61 -3.50 -5.14
N PHE A 357 34.98 -4.66 -4.99
CA PHE A 357 34.59 -5.19 -3.68
C PHE A 357 35.80 -5.46 -2.80
N ASN A 358 36.83 -6.09 -3.33
CA ASN A 358 38.08 -6.41 -2.58
C ASN A 358 38.78 -5.15 -2.07
N LYS A 359 38.73 -4.04 -2.81
CA LYS A 359 39.24 -2.74 -2.36
C LYS A 359 38.44 -2.09 -1.25
N LYS A 360 37.12 -2.30 -1.24
CA LYS A 360 36.20 -1.63 -0.30
C LYS A 360 35.87 -2.48 0.93
N ILE A 361 36.03 -3.80 0.87
CA ILE A 361 35.63 -4.71 1.97
C ILE A 361 36.36 -4.41 3.29
N GLY A 362 37.61 -3.93 3.23
CA GLY A 362 38.37 -3.56 4.42
C GLY A 362 37.78 -2.36 5.16
N THR A 363 37.16 -1.41 4.43
CA THR A 363 36.55 -0.20 5.00
C THR A 363 35.05 -0.39 5.31
N TYR A 364 34.34 -1.14 4.47
CA TYR A 364 32.88 -1.34 4.55
C TYR A 364 32.51 -2.83 4.50
N PRO A 365 32.97 -3.66 5.45
CA PRO A 365 32.87 -5.12 5.34
C PRO A 365 31.43 -5.63 5.26
N VAL A 366 30.54 -5.08 6.06
CA VAL A 366 29.12 -5.54 6.10
C VAL A 366 28.40 -5.15 4.82
N ILE A 367 28.47 -3.88 4.41
CA ILE A 367 27.75 -3.36 3.23
C ILE A 367 28.20 -4.08 1.96
N VAL A 368 29.52 -4.21 1.77
CA VAL A 368 30.09 -4.85 0.58
C VAL A 368 29.73 -6.34 0.54
N LYS A 369 29.81 -7.04 1.68
CA LYS A 369 29.43 -8.45 1.74
C LYS A 369 27.95 -8.67 1.41
N GLU A 370 27.05 -7.95 2.07
CA GLU A 370 25.60 -8.06 1.84
C GLU A 370 25.23 -7.73 0.39
N PHE A 371 25.86 -6.71 -0.19
CA PHE A 371 25.61 -6.34 -1.58
C PHE A 371 26.18 -7.37 -2.58
N LYS A 372 27.34 -7.94 -2.30
CA LYS A 372 27.92 -9.03 -3.08
C LYS A 372 27.01 -10.26 -3.06
N ASP A 373 26.52 -10.65 -1.89
CA ASP A 373 25.60 -11.77 -1.72
C ASP A 373 24.26 -11.49 -2.44
N TYR A 374 23.76 -10.25 -2.38
CA TYR A 374 22.60 -9.82 -3.16
C TYR A 374 22.83 -9.95 -4.66
N LEU A 375 23.94 -9.45 -5.19
CA LEU A 375 24.24 -9.54 -6.61
C LEU A 375 24.39 -11.00 -7.07
N LYS A 376 25.05 -11.85 -6.31
CA LYS A 376 25.14 -13.29 -6.60
C LYS A 376 23.76 -13.92 -6.72
N LYS A 377 22.86 -13.58 -5.80
CA LYS A 377 21.52 -14.17 -5.73
C LYS A 377 20.58 -13.68 -6.83
N TYR A 378 20.64 -12.41 -7.18
CA TYR A 378 19.60 -11.78 -8.02
C TYR A 378 20.06 -11.31 -9.40
N SER A 379 21.36 -11.22 -9.65
CA SER A 379 21.88 -10.79 -10.94
C SER A 379 22.35 -11.94 -11.82
N ALA A 380 21.47 -12.92 -12.05
CA ALA A 380 21.76 -14.08 -12.92
C ALA A 380 22.22 -13.71 -14.35
N LYS A 381 22.06 -12.46 -14.77
CA LYS A 381 22.54 -11.88 -16.03
C LYS A 381 23.86 -11.10 -15.86
N ALA A 382 24.38 -10.96 -14.66
CA ALA A 382 25.60 -10.19 -14.44
C ALA A 382 26.82 -10.92 -14.98
N HIS A 383 27.51 -10.28 -15.92
CA HIS A 383 28.68 -10.81 -16.61
C HIS A 383 29.92 -10.98 -15.72
N PHE A 384 29.84 -10.57 -14.47
CA PHE A 384 30.94 -10.60 -13.51
C PHE A 384 30.91 -11.82 -12.57
N LEU A 385 29.89 -12.68 -12.65
CA LEU A 385 29.85 -13.95 -11.95
C LEU A 385 30.40 -15.06 -12.85
N SER A 386 31.25 -15.94 -12.32
CA SER A 386 31.73 -17.09 -13.05
C SER A 386 30.60 -18.07 -13.39
N ASP A 387 30.72 -18.82 -14.47
CA ASP A 387 29.71 -19.79 -14.90
C ASP A 387 29.49 -20.92 -13.87
N GLY A 388 30.52 -21.24 -13.06
CA GLY A 388 30.42 -22.18 -11.94
C GLY A 388 29.54 -21.67 -10.80
N GLU A 389 29.71 -20.41 -10.41
CA GLU A 389 28.92 -19.79 -9.35
C GLU A 389 27.45 -19.67 -9.74
N ARG A 390 27.13 -19.47 -11.04
CA ARG A 390 25.78 -19.45 -11.56
C ARG A 390 25.06 -20.79 -11.54
N SER A 391 25.78 -21.89 -11.66
CA SER A 391 25.19 -23.24 -11.72
C SER A 391 24.84 -23.81 -10.37
N GLU A 392 25.49 -23.40 -9.29
CA GLU A 392 25.19 -23.85 -7.93
C GLU A 392 23.94 -23.18 -7.33
N GLU A 393 23.69 -21.93 -7.70
CA GLU A 393 22.49 -21.19 -7.22
C GLU A 393 21.19 -21.58 -7.96
N ARG A 394 21.30 -22.30 -9.09
CA ARG A 394 20.13 -22.80 -9.84
C ARG A 394 19.67 -24.19 -9.40
N ARG A 395 20.41 -24.83 -8.51
CA ARG A 395 20.06 -26.13 -7.90
C ARG A 395 19.47 -25.92 -6.52
#